data_6fd305dd8898ce2d346a862690e497e2
#
_entry.id   6fd305dd8898ce2d346a862690e497e2
#
_cell.length_a   1.000
_cell.length_b   1.000
_cell.length_c   1.000
_cell.angle_alpha   90.00
_cell.angle_beta   90.00
_cell.angle_gamma   90.00
#
_symmetry.space_group_name_H-M   'P 1'
#
loop_
_entity.id
_entity.type
_entity.pdbx_description
1 polymer ?
#
loop_
_entity_poly.entity_id
_entity_poly.type
_entity_poly.pdbx_seq_one_letter_code
_entity_poly.pdbx_strand_id
1 'polypeptide(L)'
;MTARGTLPPFARRVLGIGAVRSFEYGRPVPVRPGSRRKLLLDPADVRHVLLTVEAGYRKTPRIASEQGRRRVGSGLISRAGEAHRERRRLLQPLFLQRAVERFRGRIVGRVETWTAARADGERLDLAAEMAALTRSAILSVLFGEDLPQEAERRLSEAIVDRQRFTEHLYHGRLPGRDRLPTPIVRANRRAIGTLDAAVAETIALRRAAGGGEDLVALLLEAGGGSLDDTDVRDEVLTFTSTGYETLGEALTWSAYLLARHPDVESRLQAAVDGAPPDEPGSASWTDLAGRVLDESLRLYPPTWIFSRVPVAADRLPSGADVGPGDTLYLCPWVLHRHPDHFPDPERFDPDRFAAARPERFAYLPFGDGPHRCIGEHLARMEGVVALGGIVRRLRLRPLDPRPAEPEGGITLRPRGGLPVEVELR
;
A
#
# COMPACT_ATOMS: atom_id res chain seq x y z
N MET A 1 21.84 -20.17 18.53
CA MET A 1 20.68 -20.96 17.98
C MET A 1 20.05 -20.09 16.90
N THR A 2 19.90 -20.60 15.68
CA THR A 2 19.23 -19.87 14.60
C THR A 2 17.74 -19.71 14.94
N ALA A 3 17.22 -18.49 14.81
CA ALA A 3 15.81 -18.20 15.03
C ALA A 3 14.93 -18.95 14.02
N ARG A 4 13.78 -19.45 14.47
CA ARG A 4 12.82 -20.18 13.64
C ARG A 4 11.54 -19.37 13.42
N GLY A 5 11.00 -19.44 12.21
CA GLY A 5 9.74 -18.82 11.83
C GLY A 5 8.76 -19.80 11.20
N THR A 6 7.51 -19.37 11.05
CA THR A 6 6.45 -20.13 10.39
C THR A 6 5.78 -19.31 9.30
N LEU A 7 5.38 -19.97 8.21
CA LEU A 7 4.57 -19.34 7.16
C LEU A 7 3.08 -19.53 7.48
N PRO A 8 2.29 -18.45 7.51
CA PRO A 8 0.86 -18.55 7.73
C PRO A 8 0.16 -19.31 6.59
N PRO A 9 -1.02 -19.89 6.82
CA PRO A 9 -1.75 -20.70 5.83
C PRO A 9 -1.98 -19.96 4.50
N PHE A 10 -2.29 -18.66 4.55
CA PHE A 10 -2.51 -17.85 3.34
C PHE A 10 -1.24 -17.71 2.50
N ALA A 11 -0.10 -17.43 3.12
CA ALA A 11 1.18 -17.31 2.42
C ALA A 11 1.59 -18.63 1.77
N ARG A 12 1.40 -19.76 2.46
CA ARG A 12 1.63 -21.09 1.89
C ARG A 12 0.76 -21.36 0.69
N ARG A 13 -0.51 -20.96 0.71
CA ARG A 13 -1.46 -21.12 -0.39
C ARG A 13 -1.02 -20.31 -1.62
N VAL A 14 -0.71 -19.02 -1.45
CA VAL A 14 -0.32 -18.12 -2.54
C VAL A 14 1.01 -18.52 -3.16
N LEU A 15 1.99 -18.89 -2.35
CA LEU A 15 3.30 -19.34 -2.81
C LEU A 15 3.26 -20.75 -3.38
N GLY A 16 2.14 -21.48 -3.17
CA GLY A 16 2.03 -22.88 -3.54
C GLY A 16 2.96 -23.80 -2.74
N ILE A 17 3.27 -23.41 -1.50
CA ILE A 17 4.15 -24.14 -0.60
C ILE A 17 3.32 -25.12 0.23
N GLY A 18 3.29 -26.37 -0.18
CA GLY A 18 2.69 -27.42 0.67
C GLY A 18 3.59 -27.91 1.81
N ALA A 19 4.91 -27.81 1.62
CA ALA A 19 5.89 -28.52 2.46
C ALA A 19 6.60 -27.62 3.51
N VAL A 20 6.80 -26.34 3.25
CA VAL A 20 7.54 -25.47 4.21
C VAL A 20 6.57 -24.88 5.22
N ARG A 21 6.42 -25.56 6.38
CA ARG A 21 5.64 -25.05 7.50
C ARG A 21 6.46 -24.18 8.44
N SER A 22 7.76 -24.51 8.58
CA SER A 22 8.72 -23.78 9.41
C SER A 22 10.03 -23.60 8.63
N PHE A 23 10.79 -22.58 8.97
CA PHE A 23 12.08 -22.26 8.39
C PHE A 23 13.00 -21.69 9.47
N GLU A 24 14.29 -21.67 9.17
CA GLU A 24 15.29 -20.96 9.94
C GLU A 24 15.66 -19.66 9.23
N TYR A 25 15.75 -18.56 9.97
CA TYR A 25 16.24 -17.29 9.45
C TYR A 25 17.73 -17.39 9.10
N GLY A 26 18.22 -16.47 8.29
CA GLY A 26 19.63 -16.36 7.92
C GLY A 26 20.01 -17.04 6.60
N ARG A 27 19.11 -17.83 5.96
CA ARG A 27 19.37 -18.40 4.63
C ARG A 27 18.10 -18.42 3.77
N PRO A 28 18.21 -18.21 2.45
CA PRO A 28 17.08 -18.38 1.53
C PRO A 28 16.50 -19.78 1.57
N VAL A 29 15.18 -19.84 1.68
CA VAL A 29 14.46 -21.13 1.70
C VAL A 29 13.77 -21.35 0.35
N PRO A 30 14.01 -22.50 -0.33
CA PRO A 30 13.29 -22.82 -1.55
C PRO A 30 11.80 -23.03 -1.23
N VAL A 31 10.94 -22.44 -2.06
CA VAL A 31 9.47 -22.55 -1.93
C VAL A 31 9.01 -24.02 -2.02
N ARG A 32 9.73 -24.85 -2.76
CA ARG A 32 9.61 -26.31 -2.80
C ARG A 32 10.99 -26.92 -3.01
N PRO A 33 11.24 -28.16 -2.59
CA PRO A 33 12.49 -28.85 -2.91
C PRO A 33 12.79 -28.77 -4.41
N GLY A 34 14.02 -28.37 -4.78
CA GLY A 34 14.46 -28.18 -6.16
C GLY A 34 13.84 -26.97 -6.90
N SER A 35 13.03 -26.15 -6.23
CA SER A 35 12.42 -24.98 -6.85
C SER A 35 13.41 -23.84 -7.07
N ARG A 36 13.32 -23.20 -8.24
CA ARG A 36 14.02 -21.95 -8.53
C ARG A 36 13.37 -20.72 -7.86
N ARG A 37 12.34 -20.90 -7.04
CA ARG A 37 11.69 -19.88 -6.22
C ARG A 37 12.24 -19.95 -4.80
N LYS A 38 12.85 -18.88 -4.32
CA LYS A 38 13.50 -18.80 -3.01
C LYS A 38 12.90 -17.66 -2.21
N LEU A 39 12.62 -17.89 -0.92
CA LEU A 39 12.19 -16.86 0.02
C LEU A 39 13.43 -16.32 0.75
N LEU A 40 13.67 -15.01 0.68
CA LEU A 40 14.74 -14.34 1.40
C LEU A 40 14.28 -14.05 2.83
N LEU A 41 15.10 -14.43 3.80
CA LEU A 41 14.80 -14.35 5.23
C LEU A 41 15.84 -13.56 6.02
N ASP A 42 16.91 -13.16 5.36
CA ASP A 42 18.02 -12.41 5.95
C ASP A 42 17.99 -10.95 5.46
N PRO A 43 18.00 -9.95 6.36
CA PRO A 43 18.05 -8.54 5.98
C PRO A 43 19.26 -8.16 5.13
N ALA A 44 20.40 -8.83 5.28
CA ALA A 44 21.57 -8.58 4.45
C ALA A 44 21.36 -9.05 3.01
N ASP A 45 20.72 -10.21 2.79
CA ASP A 45 20.32 -10.69 1.46
C ASP A 45 19.29 -9.73 0.84
N VAL A 46 18.30 -9.29 1.63
CA VAL A 46 17.29 -8.33 1.20
C VAL A 46 17.94 -7.01 0.79
N ARG A 47 18.87 -6.50 1.60
CA ARG A 47 19.66 -5.29 1.31
C ARG A 47 20.41 -5.44 0.00
N HIS A 48 21.13 -6.55 -0.17
CA HIS A 48 21.90 -6.83 -1.38
C HIS A 48 20.99 -6.78 -2.62
N VAL A 49 19.88 -7.52 -2.61
CA VAL A 49 18.94 -7.60 -3.74
C VAL A 49 18.26 -6.25 -4.03
N LEU A 50 17.93 -5.46 -3.02
CA LEU A 50 17.21 -4.20 -3.23
C LEU A 50 18.13 -3.04 -3.63
N LEU A 51 19.37 -3.02 -3.18
CA LEU A 51 20.31 -1.94 -3.51
C LEU A 51 21.03 -2.16 -4.84
N THR A 52 21.22 -3.43 -5.27
CA THR A 52 21.86 -3.76 -6.56
C THR A 52 20.81 -3.92 -7.70
N VAL A 53 19.55 -3.56 -7.40
CA VAL A 53 18.45 -3.50 -8.39
C VAL A 53 18.90 -2.73 -9.63
N GLU A 54 18.49 -3.23 -10.80
CA GLU A 54 18.78 -2.74 -12.15
C GLU A 54 20.12 -3.18 -12.74
N ALA A 55 21.19 -3.29 -11.95
CA ALA A 55 22.44 -3.92 -12.42
C ALA A 55 22.39 -5.44 -12.27
N GLY A 56 21.89 -5.94 -11.13
CA GLY A 56 21.87 -7.35 -10.77
C GLY A 56 20.50 -8.00 -10.70
N TYR A 57 19.45 -7.23 -10.39
CA TYR A 57 18.11 -7.79 -10.15
C TYR A 57 17.02 -6.92 -10.79
N ARG A 58 15.97 -7.55 -11.34
CA ARG A 58 14.85 -6.87 -12.00
C ARG A 58 13.53 -7.20 -11.33
N LYS A 59 12.53 -6.32 -11.54
CA LYS A 59 11.13 -6.67 -11.26
C LYS A 59 10.73 -7.89 -12.07
N THR A 60 9.86 -8.73 -11.51
CA THR A 60 9.34 -9.89 -12.28
C THR A 60 8.58 -9.41 -13.51
N PRO A 61 8.56 -10.22 -14.59
CA PRO A 61 7.83 -9.88 -15.82
C PRO A 61 6.34 -9.60 -15.63
N ARG A 62 5.74 -10.09 -14.54
CA ARG A 62 4.32 -9.82 -14.22
C ARG A 62 3.98 -8.32 -14.14
N ILE A 63 4.93 -7.49 -13.74
CA ILE A 63 4.74 -6.02 -13.59
C ILE A 63 5.40 -5.28 -14.75
N ALA A 64 6.64 -5.63 -15.09
CA ALA A 64 7.45 -4.90 -16.06
C ALA A 64 7.19 -5.29 -17.52
N SER A 65 6.41 -6.33 -17.80
CA SER A 65 6.05 -6.74 -19.17
C SER A 65 4.94 -5.87 -19.76
N GLU A 66 4.73 -5.97 -21.08
CA GLU A 66 3.58 -5.35 -21.76
C GLU A 66 2.25 -5.75 -21.11
N GLN A 67 2.10 -7.04 -20.73
CA GLN A 67 0.93 -7.51 -20.01
C GLN A 67 0.80 -6.87 -18.62
N GLY A 68 1.91 -6.62 -17.92
CA GLY A 68 1.93 -5.87 -16.67
C GLY A 68 1.45 -4.42 -16.88
N ARG A 69 1.98 -3.74 -17.91
CA ARG A 69 1.58 -2.36 -18.26
C ARG A 69 0.09 -2.25 -18.61
N ARG A 70 -0.49 -3.23 -19.28
CA ARG A 70 -1.95 -3.27 -19.52
C ARG A 70 -2.77 -3.35 -18.22
N ARG A 71 -2.19 -3.85 -17.13
CA ARG A 71 -2.86 -3.99 -15.81
C ARG A 71 -2.78 -2.73 -14.97
N VAL A 72 -1.60 -2.15 -14.88
CA VAL A 72 -1.32 -1.03 -13.95
C VAL A 72 -1.00 0.30 -14.65
N GLY A 73 -1.06 0.36 -15.98
CA GLY A 73 -0.63 1.52 -16.78
C GLY A 73 0.86 1.47 -17.09
N SER A 74 1.34 2.46 -17.87
CA SER A 74 2.75 2.61 -18.25
C SER A 74 3.50 3.65 -17.40
N GLY A 75 2.94 4.02 -16.25
CA GLY A 75 3.55 4.95 -15.29
C GLY A 75 4.70 4.33 -14.47
N LEU A 76 5.11 5.01 -13.43
CA LEU A 76 6.31 4.72 -12.62
C LEU A 76 6.41 3.26 -12.17
N ILE A 77 5.29 2.65 -11.74
CA ILE A 77 5.31 1.29 -11.19
C ILE A 77 5.75 0.23 -12.21
N SER A 78 5.42 0.41 -13.48
CA SER A 78 5.70 -0.54 -14.54
C SER A 78 7.01 -0.27 -15.28
N ARG A 79 7.64 0.88 -15.03
CA ARG A 79 8.94 1.25 -15.62
C ARG A 79 10.09 0.54 -14.90
N ALA A 80 11.20 0.34 -15.61
CA ALA A 80 12.42 -0.26 -15.10
C ALA A 80 13.64 0.45 -15.70
N GLY A 81 14.83 0.25 -15.13
CA GLY A 81 16.07 0.79 -15.62
C GLY A 81 16.10 2.32 -15.66
N GLU A 82 16.74 2.87 -16.69
CA GLU A 82 16.89 4.34 -16.86
C GLU A 82 15.53 5.04 -16.92
N ALA A 83 14.58 4.49 -17.67
CA ALA A 83 13.23 5.08 -17.80
C ALA A 83 12.50 5.18 -16.44
N HIS A 84 12.77 4.26 -15.48
CA HIS A 84 12.28 4.39 -14.12
C HIS A 84 12.99 5.51 -13.36
N ARG A 85 14.33 5.59 -13.47
CA ARG A 85 15.14 6.60 -12.76
C ARG A 85 14.79 8.00 -13.20
N GLU A 86 14.67 8.25 -14.51
CA GLU A 86 14.26 9.51 -15.09
C GLU A 86 12.86 9.92 -14.61
N ARG A 87 11.89 9.02 -14.74
CA ARG A 87 10.53 9.30 -14.30
C ARG A 87 10.48 9.58 -12.80
N ARG A 88 11.15 8.77 -11.98
CA ARG A 88 11.21 8.98 -10.55
C ARG A 88 11.81 10.33 -10.16
N ARG A 89 12.87 10.78 -10.87
CA ARG A 89 13.49 12.09 -10.62
C ARG A 89 12.51 13.25 -10.83
N LEU A 90 11.64 13.15 -11.85
CA LEU A 90 10.61 14.15 -12.12
C LEU A 90 9.51 14.14 -11.05
N LEU A 91 9.08 12.97 -10.62
CA LEU A 91 7.94 12.84 -9.72
C LEU A 91 8.31 12.98 -8.22
N GLN A 92 9.53 12.59 -7.82
CA GLN A 92 9.93 12.56 -6.42
C GLN A 92 9.71 13.88 -5.67
N PRO A 93 9.99 15.08 -6.26
CA PRO A 93 9.75 16.36 -5.57
C PRO A 93 8.30 16.56 -5.14
N LEU A 94 7.31 16.02 -5.88
CA LEU A 94 5.88 16.15 -5.61
C LEU A 94 5.45 15.35 -4.36
N PHE A 95 6.23 14.33 -3.99
CA PHE A 95 5.94 13.42 -2.88
C PHE A 95 6.86 13.59 -1.67
N LEU A 96 7.67 14.65 -1.63
CA LEU A 96 8.43 14.99 -0.43
C LEU A 96 7.48 15.41 0.71
N GLN A 97 7.87 15.20 1.96
CA GLN A 97 7.05 15.52 3.13
C GLN A 97 6.45 16.92 3.06
N ARG A 98 7.28 17.95 2.80
CA ARG A 98 6.83 19.35 2.64
C ARG A 98 5.85 19.57 1.48
N ALA A 99 5.97 18.76 0.42
CA ALA A 99 5.14 18.92 -0.76
C ALA A 99 3.75 18.31 -0.56
N VAL A 100 3.65 17.15 0.10
CA VAL A 100 2.38 16.48 0.36
C VAL A 100 1.54 17.18 1.44
N GLU A 101 2.15 18.05 2.25
CA GLU A 101 1.46 18.78 3.31
C GLU A 101 0.31 19.66 2.78
N ARG A 102 0.42 20.14 1.53
CA ARG A 102 -0.66 20.89 0.85
C ARG A 102 -1.98 20.11 0.73
N PHE A 103 -1.92 18.80 0.77
CA PHE A 103 -3.10 17.95 0.66
C PHE A 103 -3.76 17.64 2.01
N ARG A 104 -3.13 18.03 3.15
CA ARG A 104 -3.62 17.72 4.49
C ARG A 104 -5.06 18.17 4.71
N GLY A 105 -5.38 19.42 4.37
CA GLY A 105 -6.74 19.95 4.54
C GLY A 105 -7.81 19.14 3.84
N ARG A 106 -7.55 18.72 2.60
CA ARG A 106 -8.46 17.86 1.81
C ARG A 106 -8.67 16.51 2.49
N ILE A 107 -7.59 15.89 2.96
CA ILE A 107 -7.64 14.59 3.64
C ILE A 107 -8.41 14.72 4.97
N VAL A 108 -8.16 15.76 5.74
CA VAL A 108 -8.92 16.06 6.98
C VAL A 108 -10.40 16.17 6.66
N GLY A 109 -10.79 16.97 5.66
CA GLY A 109 -12.18 17.14 5.27
C GLY A 109 -12.87 15.82 4.87
N ARG A 110 -12.16 14.91 4.16
CA ARG A 110 -12.68 13.58 3.81
C ARG A 110 -12.89 12.70 5.04
N VAL A 111 -11.94 12.73 5.99
CA VAL A 111 -12.05 11.97 7.24
C VAL A 111 -13.19 12.51 8.11
N GLU A 112 -13.32 13.84 8.23
CA GLU A 112 -14.40 14.48 8.97
C GLU A 112 -15.77 14.17 8.38
N THR A 113 -15.91 14.25 7.06
CA THR A 113 -17.13 13.89 6.35
C THR A 113 -17.50 12.42 6.61
N TRP A 114 -16.53 11.52 6.51
CA TRP A 114 -16.75 10.10 6.75
C TRP A 114 -17.15 9.83 8.20
N THR A 115 -16.45 10.39 9.18
CA THR A 115 -16.77 10.19 10.61
C THR A 115 -18.09 10.83 11.02
N ALA A 116 -18.43 12.00 10.47
CA ALA A 116 -19.69 12.70 10.78
C ALA A 116 -20.94 11.98 10.22
N ALA A 117 -20.76 11.15 9.20
CA ALA A 117 -21.85 10.35 8.63
C ALA A 117 -22.16 9.06 9.42
N ARG A 118 -21.43 8.77 10.48
CA ARG A 118 -21.62 7.54 11.29
C ARG A 118 -22.70 7.73 12.34
N ALA A 119 -23.42 6.65 12.62
CA ALA A 119 -24.43 6.61 13.68
C ALA A 119 -24.03 5.60 14.78
N ASP A 120 -24.48 5.87 15.99
CA ASP A 120 -24.28 4.95 17.11
C ASP A 120 -25.00 3.62 16.87
N GLY A 121 -24.33 2.50 17.13
CA GLY A 121 -24.85 1.16 16.82
C GLY A 121 -24.85 0.79 15.34
N GLU A 122 -24.34 1.65 14.44
CA GLU A 122 -24.23 1.34 13.01
C GLU A 122 -23.31 0.14 12.80
N ARG A 123 -23.74 -0.80 11.94
CA ARG A 123 -22.92 -1.96 11.54
C ARG A 123 -22.43 -1.81 10.13
N LEU A 124 -21.12 -1.95 9.95
CA LEU A 124 -20.47 -1.77 8.65
C LEU A 124 -19.32 -2.76 8.46
N ASP A 125 -18.90 -2.95 7.21
CA ASP A 125 -17.65 -3.63 6.90
C ASP A 125 -16.50 -2.61 6.86
N LEU A 126 -15.66 -2.63 7.89
CA LEU A 126 -14.56 -1.69 8.04
C LEU A 126 -13.58 -1.73 6.86
N ALA A 127 -13.32 -2.90 6.26
CA ALA A 127 -12.43 -2.99 5.10
C ALA A 127 -13.01 -2.26 3.87
N ALA A 128 -14.30 -2.41 3.63
CA ALA A 128 -14.98 -1.70 2.54
C ALA A 128 -15.00 -0.18 2.78
N GLU A 129 -15.25 0.23 4.03
CA GLU A 129 -15.32 1.65 4.43
C GLU A 129 -13.94 2.33 4.35
N MET A 130 -12.87 1.70 4.83
CA MET A 130 -11.52 2.26 4.73
C MET A 130 -11.05 2.35 3.28
N ALA A 131 -11.38 1.37 2.45
CA ALA A 131 -11.11 1.44 1.01
C ALA A 131 -11.91 2.57 0.32
N ALA A 132 -13.14 2.85 0.77
CA ALA A 132 -13.94 3.97 0.26
C ALA A 132 -13.37 5.33 0.69
N LEU A 133 -12.98 5.47 1.96
CA LEU A 133 -12.38 6.68 2.50
C LEU A 133 -11.07 7.03 1.77
N THR A 134 -10.14 6.09 1.67
CA THR A 134 -8.85 6.32 1.01
C THR A 134 -9.00 6.55 -0.50
N ARG A 135 -10.01 5.94 -1.14
CA ARG A 135 -10.33 6.21 -2.54
C ARG A 135 -10.88 7.62 -2.74
N SER A 136 -11.76 8.10 -1.86
CA SER A 136 -12.23 9.48 -1.89
C SER A 136 -11.09 10.47 -1.64
N ALA A 137 -10.20 10.18 -0.70
CA ALA A 137 -9.02 11.00 -0.43
C ALA A 137 -8.09 11.09 -1.63
N ILE A 138 -7.71 9.97 -2.27
CA ILE A 138 -6.83 10.00 -3.44
C ILE A 138 -7.49 10.72 -4.64
N LEU A 139 -8.80 10.59 -4.83
CA LEU A 139 -9.50 11.35 -5.87
C LEU A 139 -9.43 12.85 -5.62
N SER A 140 -9.59 13.31 -4.37
CA SER A 140 -9.45 14.73 -4.04
C SER A 140 -8.02 15.24 -4.24
N VAL A 141 -7.02 14.42 -3.96
CA VAL A 141 -5.60 14.74 -4.22
C VAL A 141 -5.32 14.83 -5.71
N LEU A 142 -5.84 13.90 -6.51
CA LEU A 142 -5.58 13.82 -7.95
C LEU A 142 -6.29 14.91 -8.74
N PHE A 143 -7.57 15.14 -8.47
CA PHE A 143 -8.46 15.94 -9.29
C PHE A 143 -8.92 17.26 -8.65
N GLY A 144 -8.58 17.49 -7.37
CA GLY A 144 -9.03 18.66 -6.63
C GLY A 144 -10.36 18.43 -5.89
N GLU A 145 -10.80 19.46 -5.16
CA GLU A 145 -12.05 19.44 -4.38
C GLU A 145 -13.28 19.83 -5.22
N ASP A 146 -13.05 20.46 -6.36
CA ASP A 146 -14.11 20.92 -7.28
C ASP A 146 -14.75 19.75 -8.08
N LEU A 147 -14.33 18.50 -7.81
CA LEU A 147 -14.86 17.35 -8.51
C LEU A 147 -16.36 17.16 -8.14
N PRO A 148 -17.30 17.24 -9.11
CA PRO A 148 -18.70 17.03 -8.82
C PRO A 148 -18.95 15.65 -8.20
N GLN A 149 -19.86 15.56 -7.21
CA GLN A 149 -20.14 14.31 -6.49
C GLN A 149 -20.45 13.13 -7.43
N GLU A 150 -21.19 13.38 -8.50
CA GLU A 150 -21.50 12.34 -9.50
C GLU A 150 -20.26 11.89 -10.28
N ALA A 151 -19.32 12.80 -10.56
CA ALA A 151 -18.06 12.45 -11.19
C ALA A 151 -17.18 11.62 -10.23
N GLU A 152 -17.10 12.01 -8.95
CA GLU A 152 -16.39 11.25 -7.92
C GLU A 152 -16.95 9.84 -7.79
N ARG A 153 -18.28 9.69 -7.77
CA ARG A 153 -18.96 8.38 -7.71
C ARG A 153 -18.58 7.51 -8.91
N ARG A 154 -18.66 8.04 -10.15
CA ARG A 154 -18.30 7.31 -11.37
C ARG A 154 -16.83 6.91 -11.42
N LEU A 155 -15.92 7.78 -10.98
CA LEU A 155 -14.50 7.48 -10.89
C LEU A 155 -14.22 6.41 -9.83
N SER A 156 -14.89 6.49 -8.68
CA SER A 156 -14.81 5.51 -7.62
C SER A 156 -15.24 4.11 -8.10
N GLU A 157 -16.35 4.01 -8.82
CA GLU A 157 -16.82 2.75 -9.44
C GLU A 157 -15.83 2.22 -10.48
N ALA A 158 -15.28 3.10 -11.32
CA ALA A 158 -14.27 2.73 -12.30
C ALA A 158 -12.99 2.18 -11.65
N ILE A 159 -12.52 2.78 -10.57
CA ILE A 159 -11.36 2.30 -9.81
C ILE A 159 -11.64 0.90 -9.25
N VAL A 160 -12.83 0.67 -8.67
CA VAL A 160 -13.23 -0.66 -8.15
C VAL A 160 -13.30 -1.71 -9.27
N ASP A 161 -13.84 -1.38 -10.43
CA ASP A 161 -13.90 -2.31 -11.57
C ASP A 161 -12.50 -2.66 -12.10
N ARG A 162 -11.58 -1.70 -12.13
CA ARG A 162 -10.17 -1.96 -12.46
C ARG A 162 -9.51 -2.88 -11.43
N GLN A 163 -9.76 -2.66 -10.15
CA GLN A 163 -9.23 -3.49 -9.07
C GLN A 163 -9.72 -4.93 -9.20
N ARG A 164 -11.02 -5.14 -9.37
CA ARG A 164 -11.62 -6.47 -9.61
C ARG A 164 -10.99 -7.18 -10.81
N PHE A 165 -10.74 -6.43 -11.90
CA PHE A 165 -10.05 -6.98 -13.07
C PHE A 165 -8.61 -7.38 -12.75
N THR A 166 -7.86 -6.56 -12.00
CA THR A 166 -6.48 -6.84 -11.62
C THR A 166 -6.40 -8.08 -10.71
N GLU A 167 -7.30 -8.22 -9.74
CA GLU A 167 -7.43 -9.43 -8.91
C GLU A 167 -7.79 -10.67 -9.75
N HIS A 168 -8.73 -10.53 -10.68
CA HIS A 168 -9.11 -11.62 -11.58
C HIS A 168 -7.89 -12.14 -12.37
N LEU A 169 -7.02 -11.24 -12.83
CA LEU A 169 -5.79 -11.62 -13.51
C LEU A 169 -4.74 -12.19 -12.56
N TYR A 170 -4.67 -11.68 -11.33
CA TYR A 170 -3.74 -12.17 -10.31
C TYR A 170 -4.02 -13.64 -9.94
N HIS A 171 -5.28 -13.99 -9.76
CA HIS A 171 -5.71 -15.34 -9.43
C HIS A 171 -5.90 -16.25 -10.66
N GLY A 172 -5.98 -15.67 -11.85
CA GLY A 172 -6.18 -16.42 -13.10
C GLY A 172 -4.93 -17.17 -13.58
N ARG A 173 -5.09 -18.46 -13.88
CA ARG A 173 -3.99 -19.34 -14.36
C ARG A 173 -3.89 -19.41 -15.89
N LEU A 174 -4.90 -18.96 -16.63
CA LEU A 174 -4.95 -19.09 -18.10
C LEU A 174 -4.39 -17.83 -18.77
N PRO A 175 -3.35 -17.96 -19.63
CA PRO A 175 -2.89 -16.86 -20.48
C PRO A 175 -3.99 -16.37 -21.42
N GLY A 176 -4.02 -15.05 -21.70
CA GLY A 176 -4.94 -14.48 -22.70
C GLY A 176 -6.38 -14.22 -22.19
N ARG A 177 -6.70 -14.50 -20.92
CA ARG A 177 -8.03 -14.20 -20.36
C ARG A 177 -8.40 -12.73 -20.41
N ASP A 178 -7.41 -11.83 -20.42
CA ASP A 178 -7.55 -10.40 -20.58
C ASP A 178 -8.01 -9.95 -21.98
N ARG A 179 -7.97 -10.86 -22.95
CA ARG A 179 -8.43 -10.64 -24.35
C ARG A 179 -9.86 -11.10 -24.62
N LEU A 180 -10.39 -11.99 -23.76
CA LEU A 180 -11.74 -12.52 -23.92
C LEU A 180 -12.79 -11.45 -23.57
N PRO A 181 -13.88 -11.31 -24.32
CA PRO A 181 -14.92 -10.32 -24.08
C PRO A 181 -15.84 -10.70 -22.91
N THR A 182 -15.28 -11.06 -21.78
CA THR A 182 -16.02 -11.39 -20.55
C THR A 182 -16.60 -10.13 -19.90
N PRO A 183 -17.63 -10.23 -19.05
CA PRO A 183 -18.20 -9.09 -18.32
C PRO A 183 -17.13 -8.27 -17.59
N ILE A 184 -16.19 -8.93 -16.90
CA ILE A 184 -15.13 -8.25 -16.13
C ILE A 184 -14.13 -7.51 -17.06
N VAL A 185 -13.81 -8.05 -18.24
CA VAL A 185 -12.97 -7.37 -19.23
C VAL A 185 -13.69 -6.16 -19.83
N ARG A 186 -15.00 -6.28 -20.09
CA ARG A 186 -15.80 -5.14 -20.58
C ARG A 186 -15.95 -4.05 -19.52
N ALA A 187 -16.18 -4.42 -18.26
CA ALA A 187 -16.21 -3.46 -17.14
C ALA A 187 -14.88 -2.71 -17.03
N ASN A 188 -13.75 -3.41 -17.05
CA ASN A 188 -12.42 -2.78 -17.02
C ASN A 188 -12.17 -1.84 -18.21
N ARG A 189 -12.62 -2.17 -19.42
CA ARG A 189 -12.48 -1.27 -20.58
C ARG A 189 -13.29 0.02 -20.41
N ARG A 190 -14.53 -0.09 -19.90
CA ARG A 190 -15.35 1.09 -19.56
C ARG A 190 -14.69 1.92 -18.46
N ALA A 191 -14.19 1.28 -17.42
CA ALA A 191 -13.50 1.93 -16.32
C ALA A 191 -12.27 2.73 -16.78
N ILE A 192 -11.44 2.15 -17.68
CA ILE A 192 -10.32 2.85 -18.31
C ILE A 192 -10.83 4.08 -19.06
N GLY A 193 -11.87 3.95 -19.89
CA GLY A 193 -12.43 5.07 -20.64
C GLY A 193 -12.97 6.19 -19.73
N THR A 194 -13.60 5.85 -18.59
CA THR A 194 -14.06 6.82 -17.59
C THR A 194 -12.88 7.58 -16.97
N LEU A 195 -11.82 6.87 -16.58
CA LEU A 195 -10.62 7.49 -16.02
C LEU A 195 -9.88 8.36 -17.07
N ASP A 196 -9.75 7.87 -18.29
CA ASP A 196 -9.11 8.61 -19.38
C ASP A 196 -9.85 9.92 -19.69
N ALA A 197 -11.18 9.90 -19.74
CA ALA A 197 -11.99 11.09 -19.96
C ALA A 197 -11.81 12.12 -18.82
N ALA A 198 -11.85 11.67 -17.57
CA ALA A 198 -11.66 12.57 -16.42
C ALA A 198 -10.25 13.19 -16.39
N VAL A 199 -9.21 12.42 -16.71
CA VAL A 199 -7.85 12.94 -16.78
C VAL A 199 -7.74 13.99 -17.91
N ALA A 200 -8.26 13.69 -19.10
CA ALA A 200 -8.21 14.62 -20.23
C ALA A 200 -8.95 15.92 -19.93
N GLU A 201 -10.13 15.84 -19.32
CA GLU A 201 -10.91 17.01 -18.89
C GLU A 201 -10.13 17.84 -17.85
N THR A 202 -9.56 17.20 -16.84
CA THR A 202 -8.78 17.88 -15.79
C THR A 202 -7.54 18.55 -16.40
N ILE A 203 -6.80 17.90 -17.30
CA ILE A 203 -5.66 18.47 -17.99
C ILE A 203 -6.09 19.75 -18.75
N ALA A 204 -7.19 19.69 -19.49
CA ALA A 204 -7.70 20.84 -20.24
C ALA A 204 -8.07 22.01 -19.31
N LEU A 205 -8.76 21.72 -18.19
CA LEU A 205 -9.13 22.72 -17.18
C LEU A 205 -7.89 23.37 -16.55
N ARG A 206 -6.88 22.58 -16.14
CA ARG A 206 -5.67 23.11 -15.49
C ARG A 206 -4.80 23.93 -16.44
N ARG A 207 -4.73 23.55 -17.71
CA ARG A 207 -4.08 24.37 -18.74
C ARG A 207 -4.80 25.70 -18.97
N ALA A 208 -6.13 25.68 -19.05
CA ALA A 208 -6.93 26.90 -19.22
C ALA A 208 -6.84 27.85 -18.01
N ALA A 209 -6.73 27.28 -16.79
CA ALA A 209 -6.56 28.03 -15.55
C ALA A 209 -5.11 28.51 -15.31
N GLY A 210 -4.14 28.02 -16.08
CA GLY A 210 -2.71 28.34 -15.88
C GLY A 210 -2.08 27.67 -14.67
N GLY A 211 -2.63 26.52 -14.18
CA GLY A 211 -2.11 25.74 -13.06
C GLY A 211 -3.21 25.23 -12.12
N GLY A 212 -2.81 24.76 -10.94
CA GLY A 212 -3.71 24.26 -9.91
C GLY A 212 -2.94 23.65 -8.73
N GLU A 213 -3.66 23.24 -7.70
CA GLU A 213 -3.07 22.66 -6.49
C GLU A 213 -3.27 21.14 -6.37
N ASP A 214 -3.95 20.54 -7.36
CA ASP A 214 -4.11 19.09 -7.42
C ASP A 214 -2.91 18.40 -8.09
N LEU A 215 -2.84 17.08 -7.93
CA LEU A 215 -1.68 16.34 -8.42
C LEU A 215 -1.59 16.32 -9.95
N VAL A 216 -2.71 16.42 -10.69
CA VAL A 216 -2.70 16.54 -12.17
C VAL A 216 -2.02 17.85 -12.59
N ALA A 217 -2.36 18.97 -11.95
CA ALA A 217 -1.70 20.26 -12.22
C ALA A 217 -0.19 20.18 -11.93
N LEU A 218 0.18 19.61 -10.79
CA LEU A 218 1.58 19.45 -10.41
C LEU A 218 2.35 18.51 -11.35
N LEU A 219 1.71 17.50 -11.90
CA LEU A 219 2.30 16.62 -12.91
C LEU A 219 2.56 17.36 -14.22
N LEU A 220 1.65 18.23 -14.65
CA LEU A 220 1.82 19.07 -15.85
C LEU A 220 3.00 20.03 -15.70
N GLU A 221 3.27 20.52 -14.49
CA GLU A 221 4.40 21.43 -14.20
C GLU A 221 5.71 20.68 -13.95
N ALA A 222 5.64 19.38 -13.64
CA ALA A 222 6.81 18.57 -13.28
C ALA A 222 7.87 18.58 -14.39
N GLY A 223 9.13 18.81 -13.99
CA GLY A 223 10.25 18.85 -14.92
C GLY A 223 10.17 19.96 -15.98
N GLY A 224 9.50 21.07 -15.66
CA GLY A 224 9.32 22.19 -16.59
C GLY A 224 8.39 21.87 -17.76
N GLY A 225 7.36 21.04 -17.52
CA GLY A 225 6.40 20.62 -18.55
C GLY A 225 6.92 19.51 -19.47
N SER A 226 7.89 18.74 -19.03
CA SER A 226 8.48 17.64 -19.82
C SER A 226 7.60 16.39 -19.92
N LEU A 227 6.51 16.31 -19.14
CA LEU A 227 5.53 15.24 -19.23
C LEU A 227 4.43 15.60 -20.23
N ASP A 228 4.20 14.76 -21.22
CA ASP A 228 3.06 14.91 -22.11
C ASP A 228 1.75 14.38 -21.46
N ASP A 229 0.61 14.58 -22.12
CA ASP A 229 -0.69 14.18 -21.61
C ASP A 229 -0.80 12.68 -21.39
N THR A 230 -0.13 11.89 -22.21
CA THR A 230 -0.07 10.43 -22.07
C THR A 230 0.71 10.05 -20.85
N ASP A 231 1.82 10.72 -20.58
CA ASP A 231 2.63 10.54 -19.39
C ASP A 231 1.84 10.87 -18.11
N VAL A 232 1.17 12.02 -18.08
CA VAL A 232 0.32 12.44 -16.95
C VAL A 232 -0.81 11.42 -16.74
N ARG A 233 -1.50 11.04 -17.79
CA ARG A 233 -2.54 10.01 -17.76
C ARG A 233 -2.03 8.70 -17.17
N ASP A 234 -0.87 8.21 -17.59
CA ASP A 234 -0.31 6.94 -17.13
C ASP A 234 0.11 6.99 -15.65
N GLU A 235 0.59 8.16 -15.17
CA GLU A 235 0.87 8.34 -13.75
C GLU A 235 -0.43 8.41 -12.91
N VAL A 236 -1.47 9.09 -13.38
CA VAL A 236 -2.78 9.11 -12.70
C VAL A 236 -3.36 7.71 -12.60
N LEU A 237 -3.30 6.90 -13.68
CA LEU A 237 -3.71 5.49 -13.63
C LEU A 237 -2.86 4.66 -12.66
N THR A 238 -1.58 4.94 -12.54
CA THR A 238 -0.70 4.30 -11.55
C THR A 238 -1.14 4.67 -10.13
N PHE A 239 -1.33 5.96 -9.85
CA PHE A 239 -1.69 6.43 -8.51
C PHE A 239 -3.10 6.00 -8.09
N THR A 240 -4.08 6.00 -9.01
CA THR A 240 -5.41 5.44 -8.75
C THR A 240 -5.40 3.94 -8.49
N SER A 241 -4.43 3.19 -9.03
CA SER A 241 -4.34 1.75 -8.84
C SER A 241 -3.58 1.33 -7.57
N THR A 242 -2.68 2.20 -7.07
CA THR A 242 -1.75 1.85 -5.98
C THR A 242 -1.97 2.66 -4.70
N GLY A 243 -2.63 3.82 -4.81
CA GLY A 243 -2.67 4.82 -3.74
C GLY A 243 -3.77 4.61 -2.70
N TYR A 244 -4.85 3.89 -3.00
CA TYR A 244 -5.97 3.78 -2.07
C TYR A 244 -6.04 2.43 -1.35
N GLU A 245 -5.92 1.31 -2.06
CA GLU A 245 -6.14 -0.03 -1.50
C GLU A 245 -5.11 -0.34 -0.41
N THR A 246 -3.84 -0.06 -0.67
CA THR A 246 -2.76 -0.34 0.29
C THR A 246 -2.95 0.42 1.60
N LEU A 247 -3.35 1.69 1.53
CA LEU A 247 -3.62 2.48 2.72
C LEU A 247 -4.94 2.10 3.38
N GLY A 248 -5.98 1.80 2.60
CA GLY A 248 -7.25 1.28 3.12
C GLY A 248 -7.06 0.02 3.96
N GLU A 249 -6.23 -0.92 3.48
CA GLU A 249 -5.88 -2.12 4.26
C GLU A 249 -5.04 -1.78 5.50
N ALA A 250 -4.09 -0.85 5.40
CA ALA A 250 -3.32 -0.41 6.56
C ALA A 250 -4.22 0.21 7.63
N LEU A 251 -5.19 1.05 7.26
CA LEU A 251 -6.17 1.64 8.17
C LEU A 251 -7.12 0.60 8.76
N THR A 252 -7.59 -0.36 7.96
CA THR A 252 -8.42 -1.48 8.41
C THR A 252 -7.73 -2.26 9.52
N TRP A 253 -6.48 -2.67 9.29
CA TRP A 253 -5.71 -3.39 10.29
C TRP A 253 -5.34 -2.54 11.50
N SER A 254 -5.05 -1.25 11.33
CA SER A 254 -4.76 -0.33 12.42
C SER A 254 -5.97 -0.16 13.35
N ALA A 255 -7.14 0.10 12.77
CA ALA A 255 -8.38 0.24 13.55
C ALA A 255 -8.79 -1.07 14.22
N TYR A 256 -8.62 -2.22 13.55
CA TYR A 256 -8.80 -3.53 14.15
C TYR A 256 -7.88 -3.77 15.35
N LEU A 257 -6.60 -3.45 15.23
CA LEU A 257 -5.63 -3.61 16.32
C LEU A 257 -5.96 -2.69 17.49
N LEU A 258 -6.35 -1.44 17.25
CA LEU A 258 -6.82 -0.53 18.30
C LEU A 258 -8.04 -1.09 19.02
N ALA A 259 -9.05 -1.58 18.30
CA ALA A 259 -10.24 -2.19 18.86
C ALA A 259 -9.96 -3.45 19.72
N ARG A 260 -8.85 -4.14 19.44
CA ARG A 260 -8.40 -5.33 20.20
C ARG A 260 -7.46 -4.99 21.36
N HIS A 261 -6.98 -3.74 21.44
CA HIS A 261 -6.05 -3.26 22.47
C HIS A 261 -6.58 -1.96 23.10
N PRO A 262 -7.58 -2.04 23.99
CA PRO A 262 -8.26 -0.87 24.57
C PRO A 262 -7.33 0.09 25.33
N ASP A 263 -6.23 -0.40 25.86
CA ASP A 263 -5.20 0.40 26.52
C ASP A 263 -4.50 1.34 25.55
N VAL A 264 -4.13 0.87 24.37
CA VAL A 264 -3.53 1.68 23.30
C VAL A 264 -4.58 2.63 22.70
N GLU A 265 -5.81 2.14 22.46
CA GLU A 265 -6.92 2.96 21.98
C GLU A 265 -7.17 4.15 22.91
N SER A 266 -7.29 3.90 24.23
CA SER A 266 -7.54 4.95 25.24
C SER A 266 -6.40 5.95 25.32
N ARG A 267 -5.15 5.51 25.23
CA ARG A 267 -3.98 6.42 25.17
C ARG A 267 -4.02 7.33 23.95
N LEU A 268 -4.36 6.78 22.77
CA LEU A 268 -4.47 7.59 21.56
C LEU A 268 -5.65 8.57 21.65
N GLN A 269 -6.79 8.13 22.19
CA GLN A 269 -7.94 8.99 22.44
C GLN A 269 -7.57 10.16 23.37
N ALA A 270 -6.94 9.89 24.51
CA ALA A 270 -6.50 10.93 25.43
C ALA A 270 -5.52 11.92 24.78
N ALA A 271 -4.60 11.44 23.94
CA ALA A 271 -3.66 12.28 23.23
C ALA A 271 -4.36 13.19 22.18
N VAL A 272 -5.38 12.67 21.49
CA VAL A 272 -6.18 13.39 20.51
C VAL A 272 -7.08 14.42 21.18
N ASP A 273 -7.72 14.07 22.32
CA ASP A 273 -8.62 14.96 23.09
C ASP A 273 -7.85 16.10 23.74
N GLY A 274 -6.60 15.88 24.15
CA GLY A 274 -5.72 16.90 24.72
C GLY A 274 -5.10 17.86 23.70
N ALA A 275 -5.31 17.64 22.40
CA ALA A 275 -4.80 18.50 21.35
C ALA A 275 -5.78 19.65 21.05
N PRO A 276 -5.28 20.90 20.81
CA PRO A 276 -6.13 21.99 20.38
C PRO A 276 -6.95 21.61 19.15
N PRO A 277 -8.24 22.00 19.09
CA PRO A 277 -9.10 21.67 17.94
C PRO A 277 -8.57 22.20 16.61
N ASP A 278 -7.87 23.35 16.66
CA ASP A 278 -7.36 24.07 15.49
C ASP A 278 -5.95 23.64 15.06
N GLU A 279 -5.31 22.73 15.80
CA GLU A 279 -4.02 22.14 15.46
C GLU A 279 -4.14 20.63 15.19
N PRO A 280 -4.70 20.22 14.04
CA PRO A 280 -4.83 18.80 13.71
C PRO A 280 -3.49 18.07 13.50
N GLY A 281 -2.38 18.70 13.83
CA GLY A 281 -1.02 18.19 13.72
C GLY A 281 -0.16 18.34 14.95
N SER A 282 -0.74 18.56 16.18
CA SER A 282 0.08 18.68 17.38
C SER A 282 0.95 17.44 17.61
N ALA A 283 2.23 17.64 17.96
CA ALA A 283 3.28 16.62 17.90
C ALA A 283 2.99 15.34 18.71
N SER A 284 2.20 15.43 19.79
CA SER A 284 2.02 14.30 20.72
C SER A 284 1.12 13.18 20.17
N TRP A 285 -0.06 13.50 19.64
CA TRP A 285 -0.97 12.47 19.13
C TRP A 285 -0.55 11.97 17.74
N THR A 286 0.04 12.84 16.90
CA THR A 286 0.54 12.43 15.58
C THR A 286 1.70 11.43 15.70
N ASP A 287 2.56 11.57 16.72
CA ASP A 287 3.62 10.62 17.01
C ASP A 287 3.03 9.26 17.41
N LEU A 288 2.08 9.24 18.36
CA LEU A 288 1.45 7.97 18.78
C LEU A 288 0.64 7.33 17.66
N ALA A 289 -0.15 8.09 16.90
CA ALA A 289 -0.86 7.58 15.72
C ALA A 289 0.11 7.03 14.67
N GLY A 290 1.25 7.71 14.45
CA GLY A 290 2.32 7.23 13.56
C GLY A 290 2.92 5.90 14.03
N ARG A 291 3.16 5.74 15.34
CA ARG A 291 3.65 4.48 15.91
C ARG A 291 2.62 3.35 15.83
N VAL A 292 1.34 3.66 16.03
CA VAL A 292 0.24 2.71 15.81
C VAL A 292 0.21 2.25 14.36
N LEU A 293 0.32 3.17 13.41
CA LEU A 293 0.39 2.85 11.99
C LEU A 293 1.62 1.99 11.67
N ASP A 294 2.80 2.36 12.16
CA ASP A 294 4.03 1.61 11.93
C ASP A 294 3.96 0.18 12.49
N GLU A 295 3.41 0.00 13.69
CA GLU A 295 3.25 -1.33 14.28
C GLU A 295 2.18 -2.16 13.53
N SER A 296 1.12 -1.52 13.03
CA SER A 296 0.14 -2.17 12.17
C SER A 296 0.76 -2.61 10.85
N LEU A 297 1.56 -1.76 10.22
CA LEU A 297 2.31 -2.08 8.99
C LEU A 297 3.37 -3.17 9.23
N ARG A 298 3.88 -3.32 10.44
CA ARG A 298 4.75 -4.42 10.80
C ARG A 298 3.99 -5.74 10.86
N LEU A 299 2.86 -5.76 11.59
CA LEU A 299 2.06 -6.97 11.78
C LEU A 299 1.28 -7.36 10.52
N TYR A 300 0.71 -6.39 9.84
CA TYR A 300 -0.16 -6.60 8.67
C TYR A 300 0.27 -5.70 7.50
N PRO A 301 1.47 -5.91 6.92
CA PRO A 301 1.93 -5.12 5.79
C PRO A 301 1.04 -5.35 4.58
N PRO A 302 0.38 -4.31 4.00
CA PRO A 302 -0.45 -4.48 2.81
C PRO A 302 0.32 -5.12 1.65
N THR A 303 1.54 -4.66 1.39
CA THR A 303 2.48 -5.33 0.47
C THR A 303 3.24 -6.43 1.23
N TRP A 304 2.56 -7.51 1.52
CA TRP A 304 3.07 -8.61 2.35
C TRP A 304 4.16 -9.46 1.67
N ILE A 305 4.24 -9.41 0.33
CA ILE A 305 5.24 -10.11 -0.47
C ILE A 305 5.47 -9.40 -1.81
N PHE A 306 6.71 -9.37 -2.26
CA PHE A 306 7.08 -8.95 -3.61
C PHE A 306 8.32 -9.72 -4.07
N SER A 307 8.76 -9.55 -5.33
CA SER A 307 9.81 -10.40 -5.87
C SER A 307 10.78 -9.67 -6.78
N ARG A 308 11.96 -10.28 -6.92
CA ARG A 308 13.01 -9.89 -7.87
C ARG A 308 13.51 -11.14 -8.61
N VAL A 309 14.07 -10.91 -9.80
CA VAL A 309 14.73 -11.95 -10.60
C VAL A 309 16.18 -11.54 -10.85
N PRO A 310 17.16 -12.41 -10.57
CA PRO A 310 18.55 -12.16 -10.91
C PRO A 310 18.74 -12.05 -12.43
N VAL A 311 19.59 -11.12 -12.85
CA VAL A 311 19.95 -10.93 -14.27
C VAL A 311 21.13 -11.84 -14.65
N ALA A 312 22.05 -12.05 -13.71
CA ALA A 312 23.23 -12.89 -13.84
C ALA A 312 23.36 -13.80 -12.62
N ALA A 313 24.33 -14.73 -12.67
CA ALA A 313 24.71 -15.49 -11.49
C ALA A 313 25.31 -14.55 -10.43
N ASP A 314 24.91 -14.75 -9.16
CA ASP A 314 25.36 -13.95 -8.03
C ASP A 314 25.39 -14.81 -6.76
N ARG A 315 26.14 -14.37 -5.76
CA ARG A 315 26.22 -15.00 -4.45
C ARG A 315 25.76 -14.01 -3.38
N LEU A 316 24.67 -14.38 -2.71
CA LEU A 316 24.09 -13.59 -1.64
C LEU A 316 25.02 -13.54 -0.41
N PRO A 317 24.90 -12.50 0.46
CA PRO A 317 25.65 -12.39 1.72
C PRO A 317 25.52 -13.64 2.61
N SER A 318 24.38 -14.30 2.63
CA SER A 318 24.15 -15.59 3.33
C SER A 318 24.95 -16.76 2.74
N GLY A 319 25.69 -16.55 1.64
CA GLY A 319 26.44 -17.57 0.92
C GLY A 319 25.61 -18.41 -0.05
N ALA A 320 24.34 -18.10 -0.25
CA ALA A 320 23.49 -18.81 -1.20
C ALA A 320 23.73 -18.34 -2.64
N ASP A 321 23.87 -19.28 -3.58
CA ASP A 321 23.99 -18.99 -5.00
C ASP A 321 22.60 -18.77 -5.62
N VAL A 322 22.51 -17.74 -6.47
CA VAL A 322 21.30 -17.37 -7.22
C VAL A 322 21.70 -17.05 -8.67
N GLY A 323 20.74 -17.12 -9.59
CA GLY A 323 21.04 -16.84 -10.99
C GLY A 323 19.81 -16.72 -11.89
N PRO A 324 20.03 -16.51 -13.21
CA PRO A 324 18.97 -16.36 -14.18
C PRO A 324 17.96 -17.52 -14.09
N GLY A 325 16.68 -17.18 -14.06
CA GLY A 325 15.57 -18.12 -13.88
C GLY A 325 15.15 -18.35 -12.44
N ASP A 326 15.91 -17.87 -11.44
CA ASP A 326 15.45 -17.84 -10.06
C ASP A 326 14.44 -16.70 -9.85
N THR A 327 13.54 -16.89 -8.89
CA THR A 327 12.64 -15.83 -8.39
C THR A 327 12.87 -15.71 -6.90
N LEU A 328 13.34 -14.53 -6.48
CA LEU A 328 13.59 -14.22 -5.09
C LEU A 328 12.38 -13.48 -4.51
N TYR A 329 11.73 -14.09 -3.54
CA TYR A 329 10.62 -13.48 -2.81
C TYR A 329 11.15 -12.78 -1.57
N LEU A 330 10.78 -11.51 -1.43
CA LEU A 330 10.94 -10.71 -0.24
C LEU A 330 9.57 -10.65 0.42
N CYS A 331 9.48 -11.09 1.68
CA CYS A 331 8.22 -11.22 2.39
C CYS A 331 8.23 -10.35 3.66
N PRO A 332 7.78 -9.08 3.58
CA PRO A 332 7.64 -8.22 4.76
C PRO A 332 6.90 -8.90 5.90
N TRP A 333 5.83 -9.65 5.64
CA TRP A 333 5.13 -10.42 6.69
C TRP A 333 6.08 -11.27 7.53
N VAL A 334 7.06 -11.92 6.92
CA VAL A 334 8.03 -12.78 7.60
C VAL A 334 9.16 -11.98 8.21
N LEU A 335 9.74 -11.05 7.43
CA LEU A 335 10.86 -10.23 7.88
C LEU A 335 10.50 -9.38 9.11
N HIS A 336 9.30 -8.80 9.12
CA HIS A 336 8.80 -8.00 10.23
C HIS A 336 8.49 -8.79 11.50
N ARG A 337 8.62 -10.13 11.45
CA ARG A 337 8.44 -11.05 12.58
C ARG A 337 9.73 -11.78 12.97
N HIS A 338 10.87 -11.31 12.43
CA HIS A 338 12.17 -11.87 12.78
C HIS A 338 12.47 -11.57 14.25
N PRO A 339 12.63 -12.58 15.13
CA PRO A 339 12.71 -12.34 16.58
C PRO A 339 13.97 -11.59 17.01
N ASP A 340 15.08 -11.67 16.26
CA ASP A 340 16.30 -10.93 16.54
C ASP A 340 16.16 -9.42 16.29
N HIS A 341 15.18 -9.01 15.45
CA HIS A 341 14.90 -7.61 15.13
C HIS A 341 13.62 -7.10 15.81
N PHE A 342 12.70 -8.01 16.16
CA PHE A 342 11.41 -7.70 16.77
C PHE A 342 11.14 -8.66 17.93
N PRO A 343 11.60 -8.34 19.15
CA PRO A 343 11.24 -9.12 20.35
C PRO A 343 9.72 -9.21 20.51
N ASP A 344 9.20 -10.37 20.93
CA ASP A 344 7.78 -10.67 20.99
C ASP A 344 7.04 -10.30 19.68
N PRO A 345 7.41 -10.94 18.55
CA PRO A 345 7.05 -10.45 17.21
C PRO A 345 5.55 -10.46 16.92
N GLU A 346 4.75 -11.24 17.65
CA GLU A 346 3.28 -11.27 17.47
C GLU A 346 2.53 -10.27 18.37
N ARG A 347 3.22 -9.63 19.33
CA ARG A 347 2.63 -8.63 20.21
C ARG A 347 2.47 -7.31 19.46
N PHE A 348 1.27 -6.72 19.57
CA PHE A 348 1.03 -5.34 19.12
C PHE A 348 1.56 -4.38 20.18
N ASP A 349 2.62 -3.68 19.85
CA ASP A 349 3.32 -2.78 20.77
C ASP A 349 3.84 -1.55 20.00
N PRO A 350 3.04 -0.47 19.87
CA PRO A 350 3.48 0.76 19.20
C PRO A 350 4.70 1.42 19.84
N ASP A 351 4.96 1.17 21.12
CA ASP A 351 6.06 1.79 21.84
C ASP A 351 7.44 1.23 21.42
N ARG A 352 7.48 0.09 20.72
CA ARG A 352 8.72 -0.40 20.09
C ARG A 352 9.32 0.61 19.09
N PHE A 353 8.48 1.43 18.46
CA PHE A 353 8.91 2.49 17.54
C PHE A 353 9.27 3.82 18.23
N ALA A 354 9.03 3.93 19.54
CA ALA A 354 9.44 5.09 20.34
C ALA A 354 10.93 5.01 20.73
N ALA A 355 11.42 3.82 21.04
CA ALA A 355 12.77 3.62 21.58
C ALA A 355 13.86 3.66 20.50
N ALA A 356 13.62 3.02 19.35
CA ALA A 356 14.55 2.99 18.22
C ALA A 356 13.81 2.67 16.92
N ARG A 357 14.36 3.13 15.79
CA ARG A 357 13.91 2.64 14.49
C ARG A 357 14.43 1.21 14.30
N PRO A 358 13.59 0.28 13.79
CA PRO A 358 14.05 -1.06 13.45
C PRO A 358 15.21 -1.02 12.46
N GLU A 359 16.02 -2.07 12.46
CA GLU A 359 17.08 -2.22 11.47
C GLU A 359 16.53 -2.09 10.05
N ARG A 360 17.17 -1.25 9.25
CA ARG A 360 16.82 -1.08 7.84
C ARG A 360 16.93 -2.44 7.14
N PHE A 361 15.99 -2.77 6.26
CA PHE A 361 15.82 -4.06 5.58
C PHE A 361 15.24 -5.20 6.43
N ALA A 362 15.19 -5.09 7.76
CA ALA A 362 14.33 -5.93 8.58
C ALA A 362 12.88 -5.38 8.63
N TYR A 363 12.69 -4.08 8.43
CA TYR A 363 11.38 -3.40 8.38
C TYR A 363 11.20 -2.67 7.05
N LEU A 364 10.28 -3.16 6.20
CA LEU A 364 10.10 -2.77 4.81
C LEU A 364 8.64 -2.47 4.44
N PRO A 365 7.88 -1.68 5.21
CA PRO A 365 6.45 -1.46 4.92
C PRO A 365 6.23 -0.75 3.57
N PHE A 366 7.19 0.05 3.13
CA PHE A 366 7.18 0.78 1.86
C PHE A 366 8.24 0.29 0.86
N GLY A 367 8.81 -0.91 1.10
CA GLY A 367 9.97 -1.38 0.36
C GLY A 367 11.23 -0.56 0.63
N ASP A 368 12.28 -0.76 -0.16
CA ASP A 368 13.52 0.02 -0.07
C ASP A 368 14.24 0.07 -1.43
N GLY A 369 15.36 0.83 -1.48
CA GLY A 369 16.17 1.04 -2.67
C GLY A 369 15.51 1.93 -3.72
N PRO A 370 15.95 1.86 -4.98
CA PRO A 370 15.44 2.72 -6.06
C PRO A 370 13.93 2.61 -6.29
N HIS A 371 13.32 1.49 -5.92
CA HIS A 371 11.90 1.23 -6.06
C HIS A 371 11.09 1.37 -4.75
N ARG A 372 11.63 2.05 -3.73
CA ARG A 372 10.87 2.42 -2.53
C ARG A 372 9.60 3.18 -2.91
N CYS A 373 8.52 2.99 -2.16
CA CYS A 373 7.26 3.68 -2.41
C CYS A 373 7.46 5.19 -2.51
N ILE A 374 7.00 5.78 -3.62
CA ILE A 374 7.11 7.22 -3.83
C ILE A 374 6.11 7.98 -2.97
N GLY A 375 4.93 7.40 -2.73
CA GLY A 375 3.83 7.97 -1.94
C GLY A 375 3.95 7.77 -0.43
N GLU A 376 5.08 7.33 0.10
CA GLU A 376 5.23 7.03 1.54
C GLU A 376 4.83 8.19 2.46
N HIS A 377 5.29 9.42 2.17
CA HIS A 377 4.97 10.58 3.01
C HIS A 377 3.48 10.93 2.95
N LEU A 378 2.86 10.83 1.77
CA LEU A 378 1.41 11.04 1.61
C LEU A 378 0.63 9.98 2.40
N ALA A 379 0.97 8.70 2.23
CA ALA A 379 0.30 7.60 2.92
C ALA A 379 0.45 7.68 4.45
N ARG A 380 1.62 8.08 4.95
CA ARG A 380 1.85 8.29 6.40
C ARG A 380 1.00 9.43 6.94
N MET A 381 0.98 10.57 6.24
CA MET A 381 0.18 11.73 6.63
C MET A 381 -1.32 11.37 6.63
N GLU A 382 -1.82 10.77 5.55
CA GLU A 382 -3.21 10.34 5.42
C GLU A 382 -3.58 9.32 6.49
N GLY A 383 -2.71 8.33 6.73
CA GLY A 383 -2.93 7.30 7.75
C GLY A 383 -3.02 7.87 9.17
N VAL A 384 -2.12 8.79 9.51
CA VAL A 384 -2.13 9.47 10.83
C VAL A 384 -3.38 10.33 10.99
N VAL A 385 -3.74 11.14 9.97
CA VAL A 385 -4.94 11.99 9.98
C VAL A 385 -6.20 11.13 10.12
N ALA A 386 -6.29 10.03 9.37
CA ALA A 386 -7.45 9.14 9.43
C ALA A 386 -7.59 8.48 10.81
N LEU A 387 -6.51 7.94 11.38
CA LEU A 387 -6.54 7.33 12.71
C LEU A 387 -6.94 8.35 13.79
N GLY A 388 -6.35 9.55 13.77
CA GLY A 388 -6.70 10.62 14.70
C GLY A 388 -8.16 11.04 14.60
N GLY A 389 -8.67 11.24 13.37
CA GLY A 389 -10.07 11.60 13.13
C GLY A 389 -11.07 10.52 13.56
N ILE A 390 -10.75 9.24 13.27
CA ILE A 390 -11.57 8.10 13.68
C ILE A 390 -11.66 8.02 15.20
N VAL A 391 -10.52 7.95 15.90
CA VAL A 391 -10.51 7.76 17.36
C VAL A 391 -11.02 8.98 18.14
N ARG A 392 -11.05 10.16 17.53
CA ARG A 392 -11.65 11.37 18.12
C ARG A 392 -13.16 11.25 18.28
N ARG A 393 -13.85 10.60 17.36
CA ARG A 393 -15.32 10.58 17.28
C ARG A 393 -15.92 9.19 17.49
N LEU A 394 -15.16 8.14 17.22
CA LEU A 394 -15.68 6.78 17.11
C LEU A 394 -14.84 5.79 17.92
N ARG A 395 -15.53 4.74 18.38
CA ARG A 395 -14.93 3.46 18.74
C ARG A 395 -15.50 2.40 17.81
N LEU A 396 -14.65 1.54 17.30
CA LEU A 396 -15.03 0.49 16.37
C LEU A 396 -14.91 -0.87 17.09
N ARG A 397 -16.01 -1.60 17.19
CA ARG A 397 -16.06 -2.87 17.91
C ARG A 397 -16.27 -4.02 16.92
N PRO A 398 -15.27 -4.93 16.75
CA PRO A 398 -15.43 -6.11 15.91
C PRO A 398 -16.63 -6.95 16.38
N LEU A 399 -17.54 -7.30 15.44
CA LEU A 399 -18.70 -8.13 15.74
C LEU A 399 -18.32 -9.60 15.97
N ASP A 400 -17.22 -10.07 15.42
CA ASP A 400 -16.67 -11.40 15.68
C ASP A 400 -15.57 -11.31 16.75
N PRO A 401 -15.72 -12.02 17.90
CA PRO A 401 -14.70 -12.05 18.93
C PRO A 401 -13.43 -12.83 18.53
N ARG A 402 -13.53 -13.66 17.48
CA ARG A 402 -12.37 -14.42 16.98
C ARG A 402 -11.37 -13.49 16.29
N PRO A 403 -10.08 -13.83 16.29
CA PRO A 403 -9.11 -13.10 15.51
C PRO A 403 -9.46 -13.09 14.01
N ALA A 404 -9.36 -11.91 13.39
CA ALA A 404 -9.53 -11.77 11.95
C ALA A 404 -8.42 -12.56 11.22
N GLU A 405 -8.81 -13.41 10.26
CA GLU A 405 -7.86 -14.16 9.46
C GLU A 405 -7.32 -13.30 8.31
N PRO A 406 -5.99 -13.13 8.18
CA PRO A 406 -5.44 -12.45 7.02
C PRO A 406 -5.55 -13.31 5.77
N GLU A 407 -5.90 -12.68 4.65
CA GLU A 407 -5.91 -13.26 3.32
C GLU A 407 -4.93 -12.52 2.41
N GLY A 408 -3.94 -13.25 1.86
CA GLY A 408 -2.98 -12.70 0.93
C GLY A 408 -3.52 -12.74 -0.51
N GLY A 409 -3.65 -11.56 -1.08
CA GLY A 409 -3.92 -11.33 -2.49
C GLY A 409 -2.85 -10.45 -3.10
N ILE A 410 -3.26 -9.45 -3.88
CA ILE A 410 -2.39 -8.33 -4.28
C ILE A 410 -1.96 -7.59 -3.03
N THR A 411 -2.92 -7.33 -2.14
CA THR A 411 -2.72 -6.80 -0.79
C THR A 411 -3.08 -7.83 0.27
N LEU A 412 -2.72 -7.56 1.52
CA LEU A 412 -3.07 -8.36 2.69
C LEU A 412 -4.33 -7.77 3.33
N ARG A 413 -5.45 -8.48 3.21
CA ARG A 413 -6.76 -8.05 3.70
C ARG A 413 -7.36 -9.02 4.73
N PRO A 414 -8.33 -8.61 5.55
CA PRO A 414 -9.13 -9.53 6.33
C PRO A 414 -9.95 -10.44 5.42
N ARG A 415 -9.95 -11.75 5.69
CA ARG A 415 -10.75 -12.71 4.93
C ARG A 415 -12.23 -12.50 5.20
N GLY A 416 -13.01 -12.23 4.14
CA GLY A 416 -14.44 -12.04 4.23
C GLY A 416 -14.88 -10.67 4.77
N GLY A 417 -13.95 -9.69 4.80
CA GLY A 417 -14.20 -8.36 5.35
C GLY A 417 -13.97 -8.29 6.86
N LEU A 418 -14.33 -7.17 7.47
CA LEU A 418 -14.20 -6.93 8.91
C LEU A 418 -15.45 -6.23 9.45
N PRO A 419 -16.51 -6.99 9.77
CA PRO A 419 -17.75 -6.42 10.33
C PRO A 419 -17.49 -5.81 11.71
N VAL A 420 -17.88 -4.55 11.88
CA VAL A 420 -17.77 -3.81 13.15
C VAL A 420 -19.09 -3.11 13.48
N GLU A 421 -19.27 -2.82 14.77
CA GLU A 421 -20.27 -1.91 15.27
C GLU A 421 -19.61 -0.60 15.68
N VAL A 422 -20.23 0.51 15.32
CA VAL A 422 -19.77 1.87 15.64
C VAL A 422 -20.35 2.30 16.98
N GLU A 423 -19.49 2.78 17.88
CA GLU A 423 -19.88 3.50 19.09
C GLU A 423 -19.43 4.97 18.93
N LEU A 424 -20.38 5.92 19.10
CA LEU A 424 -20.04 7.34 19.14
C LEU A 424 -19.36 7.71 20.46
N ARG A 425 -18.43 8.68 20.40
CA ARG A 425 -17.74 9.22 21.58
C ARG A 425 -18.31 10.54 22.01
#